data_19f494f3a45c63904b3637d6a9e09b48
#
_entry.id   19f494f3a45c63904b3637d6a9e09b48
#
_cell.length_a   1.000
_cell.length_b   1.000
_cell.length_c   1.000
_cell.angle_alpha   90.00
_cell.angle_beta   90.00
_cell.angle_gamma   90.00
#
_symmetry.space_group_name_H-M   'P 1'
#
loop_
_entity.id
_entity.type
_entity.pdbx_description
1 polymer ?
#
loop_
_entity_poly.entity_id
_entity_poly.type
_entity_poly.pdbx_seq_one_letter_code
_entity_poly.pdbx_strand_id
1 'polypeptide(L)'
;MIKDNQTKLNHVHVLLDALVTLAAYALAWFIQIGSGWNVTRDNVVNMNRTYVLAAVLIVPLYLVLYGIFHLYTPKRVLGRRREFANILKANIIGLFVITMTLFLGSKNDYLYNFSRTMVALFFVINVAAETAERAAIRLTLRTMRSKGYNQKHILLVGYSRAAEAFIDRVANNPEWGYQVRGILDENRE
;
A
#
# COMPACT_ATOMS: atom_id res chain seq x y z
N MET A 1 -20.42 0.56 -15.19
CA MET A 1 -19.43 -0.53 -15.39
C MET A 1 -17.97 -0.14 -15.09
N ILE A 2 -17.41 1.01 -15.51
CA ILE A 2 -16.00 1.35 -15.24
C ILE A 2 -15.78 1.78 -13.77
N LYS A 3 -16.73 2.51 -13.17
CA LYS A 3 -16.67 2.92 -11.75
C LYS A 3 -16.75 1.72 -10.79
N ASP A 4 -17.59 0.73 -11.05
CA ASP A 4 -17.79 -0.41 -10.15
C ASP A 4 -16.53 -1.28 -10.01
N ASN A 5 -15.79 -1.49 -11.10
CA ASN A 5 -14.54 -2.24 -11.05
C ASN A 5 -13.41 -1.49 -10.34
N GLN A 6 -13.39 -0.16 -10.38
CA GLN A 6 -12.42 0.63 -9.61
C GLN A 6 -12.71 0.60 -8.12
N THR A 7 -13.97 0.68 -7.73
CA THR A 7 -14.39 0.59 -6.32
C THR A 7 -14.05 -0.77 -5.73
N LYS A 8 -14.35 -1.85 -6.45
CA LYS A 8 -13.96 -3.21 -6.03
C LYS A 8 -12.44 -3.37 -5.88
N LEU A 9 -11.67 -2.82 -6.82
CA LEU A 9 -10.20 -2.86 -6.75
C LEU A 9 -9.67 -2.09 -5.54
N ASN A 10 -10.27 -0.95 -5.20
CA ASN A 10 -9.91 -0.18 -4.02
C ASN A 10 -10.18 -0.94 -2.71
N HIS A 11 -11.33 -1.62 -2.61
CA HIS A 11 -11.63 -2.46 -1.44
C HIS A 11 -10.63 -3.61 -1.27
N VAL A 12 -10.22 -4.24 -2.38
CA VAL A 12 -9.17 -5.28 -2.34
C VAL A 12 -7.85 -4.70 -1.85
N HIS A 13 -7.47 -3.50 -2.29
CA HIS A 13 -6.24 -2.85 -1.79
C HIS A 13 -6.32 -2.53 -0.30
N VAL A 14 -7.43 -1.97 0.18
CA VAL A 14 -7.63 -1.69 1.61
C VAL A 14 -7.51 -2.96 2.45
N LEU A 15 -8.09 -4.07 1.96
CA LEU A 15 -8.00 -5.37 2.65
C LEU A 15 -6.56 -5.91 2.66
N LEU A 16 -5.85 -5.81 1.55
CA LEU A 16 -4.45 -6.23 1.45
C LEU A 16 -3.56 -5.40 2.38
N ASP A 17 -3.70 -4.08 2.39
CA ASP A 17 -2.96 -3.20 3.29
C ASP A 17 -3.25 -3.53 4.76
N ALA A 18 -4.50 -3.84 5.11
CA ALA A 18 -4.85 -4.27 6.47
C ALA A 18 -4.13 -5.57 6.85
N LEU A 19 -4.10 -6.56 5.94
CA LEU A 19 -3.42 -7.84 6.16
C LEU A 19 -1.90 -7.66 6.24
N VAL A 20 -1.31 -6.83 5.37
CA VAL A 20 0.13 -6.56 5.36
C VAL A 20 0.55 -5.82 6.64
N THR A 21 -0.20 -4.77 7.03
CA THR A 21 0.05 -4.04 8.28
C THR A 21 -0.07 -4.96 9.50
N LEU A 22 -1.10 -5.81 9.55
CA LEU A 22 -1.28 -6.78 10.63
C LEU A 22 -0.14 -7.81 10.67
N ALA A 23 0.27 -8.33 9.50
CA ALA A 23 1.38 -9.27 9.40
C ALA A 23 2.71 -8.62 9.81
N ALA A 24 2.97 -7.38 9.39
CA ALA A 24 4.16 -6.62 9.79
C ALA A 24 4.19 -6.40 11.31
N TYR A 25 3.04 -6.07 11.90
CA TYR A 25 2.90 -5.93 13.36
C TYR A 25 3.14 -7.25 14.09
N ALA A 26 2.53 -8.33 13.63
CA ALA A 26 2.70 -9.66 14.21
C ALA A 26 4.16 -10.14 14.11
N LEU A 27 4.82 -9.86 12.98
CA LEU A 27 6.23 -10.20 12.77
C LEU A 27 7.15 -9.40 13.70
N ALA A 28 6.91 -8.09 13.86
CA ALA A 28 7.66 -7.25 14.79
C ALA A 28 7.49 -7.72 16.24
N TRP A 29 6.26 -8.08 16.62
CA TRP A 29 5.95 -8.67 17.92
C TRP A 29 6.67 -10.01 18.12
N PHE A 30 6.63 -10.89 17.14
CA PHE A 30 7.29 -12.19 17.21
C PHE A 30 8.81 -12.06 17.34
N ILE A 31 9.45 -11.17 16.58
CA ILE A 31 10.90 -10.94 16.65
C ILE A 31 11.28 -10.38 18.03
N GLN A 32 10.55 -9.41 18.55
CA GLN A 32 10.92 -8.73 19.78
C GLN A 32 10.55 -9.52 21.05
N ILE A 33 9.41 -10.17 21.07
CA ILE A 33 8.82 -10.78 22.27
C ILE A 33 8.80 -12.30 22.16
N GLY A 34 8.38 -12.85 21.00
CA GLY A 34 8.25 -14.28 20.78
C GLY A 34 9.59 -15.01 20.74
N SER A 35 10.68 -14.34 20.30
CA SER A 35 12.03 -14.91 20.29
C SER A 35 12.73 -14.90 21.67
N GLY A 36 12.11 -14.31 22.70
CA GLY A 36 12.66 -14.28 24.05
C GLY A 36 13.85 -13.34 24.26
N TRP A 37 14.14 -12.48 23.29
CA TRP A 37 15.38 -11.66 23.29
C TRP A 37 15.43 -10.57 24.36
N ASN A 38 14.35 -10.27 25.09
CA ASN A 38 14.35 -9.31 26.21
C ASN A 38 13.13 -9.42 27.14
N VAL A 39 12.58 -10.61 27.39
CA VAL A 39 11.37 -10.74 28.20
C VAL A 39 11.64 -11.48 29.51
N THR A 40 11.48 -10.80 30.62
CA THR A 40 11.34 -11.43 31.93
C THR A 40 9.96 -12.12 31.98
N ARG A 41 9.96 -13.39 32.34
CA ARG A 41 8.86 -14.36 32.20
C ARG A 41 7.55 -14.01 32.94
N ASP A 42 7.60 -13.08 33.89
CA ASP A 42 6.50 -12.84 34.83
C ASP A 42 5.37 -11.90 34.32
N ASN A 43 5.59 -11.22 33.18
CA ASN A 43 4.63 -10.25 32.62
C ASN A 43 3.98 -10.65 31.30
N VAL A 44 4.20 -11.88 30.82
CA VAL A 44 3.83 -12.31 29.46
C VAL A 44 2.32 -12.27 29.19
N VAL A 45 1.50 -12.61 30.18
CA VAL A 45 0.04 -12.77 29.96
C VAL A 45 -0.68 -11.40 29.81
N ASN A 46 -0.36 -10.45 30.68
CA ASN A 46 -0.92 -9.08 30.57
C ASN A 46 -0.34 -8.31 29.39
N MET A 47 0.90 -8.59 29.04
CA MET A 47 1.59 -8.05 27.89
C MET A 47 0.91 -8.45 26.57
N ASN A 48 0.54 -9.71 26.41
CA ASN A 48 -0.15 -10.19 25.19
C ASN A 48 -1.47 -9.47 24.93
N ARG A 49 -2.27 -9.22 25.95
CA ARG A 49 -3.55 -8.52 25.82
C ARG A 49 -3.36 -7.08 25.33
N THR A 50 -2.38 -6.37 25.86
CA THR A 50 -2.06 -4.99 25.45
C THR A 50 -1.61 -4.92 23.99
N TYR A 51 -0.79 -5.87 23.54
CA TYR A 51 -0.34 -5.91 22.15
C TYR A 51 -1.47 -6.27 21.17
N VAL A 52 -2.39 -7.15 21.55
CA VAL A 52 -3.58 -7.47 20.72
C VAL A 52 -4.48 -6.23 20.60
N LEU A 53 -4.75 -5.54 21.71
CA LEU A 53 -5.54 -4.30 21.65
C LEU A 53 -4.86 -3.21 20.83
N ALA A 54 -3.53 -3.09 20.94
CA ALA A 54 -2.76 -2.16 20.12
C ALA A 54 -2.88 -2.49 18.62
N ALA A 55 -2.84 -3.77 18.22
CA ALA A 55 -3.02 -4.18 16.83
C ALA A 55 -4.39 -3.74 16.28
N VAL A 56 -5.46 -3.89 17.07
CA VAL A 56 -6.83 -3.49 16.69
C VAL A 56 -6.94 -1.98 16.46
N LEU A 57 -6.12 -1.17 17.13
CA LEU A 57 -6.11 0.29 16.97
C LEU A 57 -5.12 0.73 15.86
N ILE A 58 -3.98 0.08 15.75
CA ILE A 58 -2.92 0.43 14.79
C ILE A 58 -3.37 0.16 13.35
N VAL A 59 -4.00 -0.97 13.08
CA VAL A 59 -4.42 -1.30 11.71
C VAL A 59 -5.38 -0.26 11.13
N PRO A 60 -6.51 0.13 11.77
CA PRO A 60 -7.37 1.18 11.24
C PRO A 60 -6.67 2.53 11.13
N LEU A 61 -5.79 2.88 12.07
CA LEU A 61 -5.01 4.11 12.01
C LEU A 61 -4.19 4.17 10.72
N TYR A 62 -3.48 3.10 10.37
CA TYR A 62 -2.67 3.06 9.15
C TYR A 62 -3.54 3.09 7.88
N LEU A 63 -4.69 2.40 7.86
CA LEU A 63 -5.61 2.47 6.72
C LEU A 63 -6.12 3.90 6.48
N VAL A 64 -6.44 4.63 7.55
CA VAL A 64 -6.83 6.04 7.46
C VAL A 64 -5.68 6.88 6.93
N LEU A 65 -4.47 6.71 7.44
CA LEU A 65 -3.28 7.41 6.97
C LEU A 65 -3.01 7.13 5.48
N TYR A 66 -3.10 5.88 5.03
CA TYR A 66 -2.96 5.51 3.62
C TYR A 66 -4.01 6.16 2.74
N GLY A 67 -5.24 6.32 3.23
CA GLY A 67 -6.29 7.09 2.58
C GLY A 67 -5.94 8.57 2.44
N ILE A 68 -5.51 9.21 3.52
CA ILE A 68 -5.11 10.63 3.56
C ILE A 68 -3.94 10.90 2.60
N PHE A 69 -2.95 10.01 2.54
CA PHE A 69 -1.80 10.13 1.63
C PHE A 69 -2.07 9.61 0.22
N HIS A 70 -3.34 9.46 -0.17
CA HIS A 70 -3.76 9.12 -1.53
C HIS A 70 -3.15 7.81 -2.09
N LEU A 71 -2.87 6.83 -1.23
CA LEU A 71 -2.33 5.53 -1.65
C LEU A 71 -3.36 4.68 -2.41
N TYR A 72 -4.66 5.01 -2.30
CA TYR A 72 -5.76 4.35 -2.99
C TYR A 72 -6.13 5.01 -4.34
N THR A 73 -5.32 5.96 -4.80
CA THR A 73 -5.52 6.55 -6.13
C THR A 73 -5.09 5.58 -7.24
N PRO A 74 -5.68 5.68 -8.45
CA PRO A 74 -5.37 4.76 -9.55
C PRO A 74 -3.87 4.73 -9.86
N LYS A 75 -3.25 3.55 -9.79
CA LYS A 75 -1.78 3.33 -9.93
C LYS A 75 -1.19 3.71 -11.30
N ARG A 76 -2.03 3.95 -12.33
CA ARG A 76 -1.57 4.43 -13.64
C ARG A 76 -1.04 5.86 -13.62
N VAL A 77 -1.51 6.66 -12.64
CA VAL A 77 -1.20 8.10 -12.53
C VAL A 77 -0.04 8.35 -11.57
N LEU A 78 0.14 7.49 -10.57
CA LEU A 78 1.17 7.67 -9.55
C LEU A 78 2.52 7.06 -9.97
N GLY A 79 3.57 7.89 -10.01
CA GLY A 79 4.94 7.42 -10.22
C GLY A 79 5.47 6.65 -8.99
N ARG A 80 6.37 5.68 -9.21
CA ARG A 80 6.96 4.83 -8.15
C ARG A 80 7.55 5.64 -7.00
N ARG A 81 8.27 6.72 -7.30
CA ARG A 81 8.90 7.60 -6.28
C ARG A 81 7.88 8.30 -5.40
N ARG A 82 6.76 8.77 -5.98
CA ARG A 82 5.69 9.42 -5.22
C ARG A 82 4.94 8.42 -4.34
N GLU A 83 4.69 7.22 -4.85
CA GLU A 83 4.05 6.14 -4.08
C GLU A 83 4.90 5.77 -2.86
N PHE A 84 6.20 5.53 -3.03
CA PHE A 84 7.12 5.26 -1.92
C PHE A 84 7.19 6.42 -0.92
N ALA A 85 7.29 7.66 -1.41
CA ALA A 85 7.30 8.84 -0.54
C ALA A 85 6.01 8.95 0.29
N ASN A 86 4.86 8.60 -0.28
CA ASN A 86 3.58 8.62 0.43
C ASN A 86 3.49 7.50 1.47
N ILE A 87 4.00 6.30 1.17
CA ILE A 87 4.13 5.21 2.15
C ILE A 87 5.00 5.67 3.33
N LEU A 88 6.15 6.25 3.03
CA LEU A 88 7.08 6.70 4.06
C LEU A 88 6.47 7.81 4.94
N LYS A 89 5.80 8.80 4.34
CA LYS A 89 5.11 9.87 5.08
C LYS A 89 4.00 9.30 5.98
N ALA A 90 3.16 8.41 5.48
CA ALA A 90 2.12 7.77 6.27
C ALA A 90 2.71 7.01 7.46
N ASN A 91 3.79 6.25 7.23
CA ASN A 91 4.46 5.50 8.28
C ASN A 91 5.15 6.40 9.32
N ILE A 92 5.79 7.49 8.90
CA ILE A 92 6.41 8.47 9.84
C ILE A 92 5.33 9.10 10.73
N ILE A 93 4.20 9.49 10.16
CA ILE A 93 3.10 10.06 10.95
C ILE A 93 2.49 9.00 11.86
N GLY A 94 2.29 7.77 11.38
CA GLY A 94 1.83 6.65 12.20
C GLY A 94 2.78 6.38 13.38
N LEU A 95 4.08 6.33 13.12
CA LEU A 95 5.11 6.19 14.15
C LEU A 95 5.02 7.32 15.20
N PHE A 96 4.87 8.56 14.73
CA PHE A 96 4.74 9.72 15.62
C PHE A 96 3.49 9.61 16.50
N VAL A 97 2.34 9.27 15.91
CA VAL A 97 1.08 9.09 16.66
C VAL A 97 1.20 7.99 17.71
N ILE A 98 1.76 6.82 17.35
CA ILE A 98 1.97 5.72 18.28
C ILE A 98 2.92 6.15 19.43
N THR A 99 4.06 6.75 19.08
CA THR A 99 5.04 7.18 20.08
C THR A 99 4.47 8.23 21.02
N MET A 100 3.70 9.18 20.50
CA MET A 100 3.02 10.21 21.28
C MET A 100 1.97 9.60 22.21
N THR A 101 1.19 8.63 21.73
CA THR A 101 0.22 7.89 22.55
C THR A 101 0.90 7.15 23.70
N LEU A 102 2.02 6.49 23.44
CA LEU A 102 2.80 5.79 24.47
C LEU A 102 3.42 6.77 25.46
N PHE A 103 3.86 7.93 25.01
CA PHE A 103 4.42 8.97 25.89
C PHE A 103 3.36 9.57 26.82
N LEU A 104 2.22 9.98 26.27
CA LEU A 104 1.10 10.54 27.04
C LEU A 104 0.48 9.50 27.98
N GLY A 105 0.44 8.24 27.55
CA GLY A 105 -0.06 7.11 28.33
C GLY A 105 0.94 6.51 29.32
N SER A 106 2.12 7.09 29.49
CA SER A 106 3.21 6.54 30.32
C SER A 106 2.86 6.37 31.81
N LYS A 107 1.82 7.04 32.29
CA LYS A 107 1.28 6.86 33.66
C LYS A 107 0.35 5.64 33.80
N ASN A 108 0.00 5.00 32.70
CA ASN A 108 -0.85 3.80 32.68
C ASN A 108 0.06 2.57 32.62
N ASP A 109 -0.11 1.63 33.57
CA ASP A 109 0.71 0.42 33.69
C ASP A 109 0.74 -0.43 32.42
N TYR A 110 -0.36 -0.41 31.63
CA TYR A 110 -0.46 -1.14 30.37
C TYR A 110 0.41 -0.54 29.25
N LEU A 111 0.54 0.78 29.20
CA LEU A 111 1.30 1.49 28.16
C LEU A 111 2.76 1.71 28.56
N TYR A 112 3.04 1.77 29.85
CA TYR A 112 4.40 1.91 30.37
C TYR A 112 5.33 0.77 29.93
N ASN A 113 4.81 -0.48 29.96
CA ASN A 113 5.56 -1.69 29.62
C ASN A 113 5.59 -1.97 28.09
N PHE A 114 5.04 -1.08 27.24
CA PHE A 114 5.04 -1.31 25.81
C PHE A 114 6.43 -1.12 25.21
N SER A 115 6.92 -2.10 24.45
CA SER A 115 8.27 -2.11 23.89
C SER A 115 8.43 -1.05 22.79
N ARG A 116 9.29 -0.06 23.04
CA ARG A 116 9.63 0.97 22.04
C ARG A 116 10.43 0.39 20.87
N THR A 117 11.24 -0.64 21.12
CA THR A 117 12.00 -1.36 20.10
C THR A 117 11.08 -2.08 19.14
N MET A 118 9.98 -2.67 19.65
CA MET A 118 8.96 -3.30 18.82
C MET A 118 8.30 -2.29 17.88
N VAL A 119 8.03 -1.06 18.34
CA VAL A 119 7.44 -0.01 17.49
C VAL A 119 8.42 0.40 16.38
N ALA A 120 9.71 0.50 16.67
CA ALA A 120 10.73 0.80 15.67
C ALA A 120 10.87 -0.35 14.64
N LEU A 121 10.88 -1.60 15.10
CA LEU A 121 10.87 -2.77 14.22
C LEU A 121 9.63 -2.80 13.34
N PHE A 122 8.46 -2.58 13.92
CA PHE A 122 7.21 -2.49 13.18
C PHE A 122 7.27 -1.44 12.08
N PHE A 123 7.78 -0.25 12.36
CA PHE A 123 7.95 0.81 11.36
C PHE A 123 8.79 0.33 10.17
N VAL A 124 9.96 -0.27 10.42
CA VAL A 124 10.86 -0.72 9.34
C VAL A 124 10.22 -1.84 8.54
N ILE A 125 9.65 -2.84 9.21
CA ILE A 125 9.02 -3.99 8.57
C ILE A 125 7.80 -3.54 7.77
N ASN A 126 6.97 -2.64 8.31
CA ASN A 126 5.77 -2.17 7.64
C ASN A 126 6.10 -1.37 6.37
N VAL A 127 7.07 -0.47 6.40
CA VAL A 127 7.53 0.26 5.20
C VAL A 127 8.03 -0.71 4.13
N ALA A 128 8.82 -1.70 4.52
CA ALA A 128 9.36 -2.70 3.60
C ALA A 128 8.23 -3.58 3.01
N ALA A 129 7.34 -4.09 3.85
CA ALA A 129 6.22 -4.96 3.45
C ALA A 129 5.24 -4.24 2.52
N GLU A 130 4.83 -3.01 2.86
CA GLU A 130 3.95 -2.19 2.02
C GLU A 130 4.59 -1.86 0.67
N THR A 131 5.89 -1.53 0.66
CA THR A 131 6.62 -1.26 -0.58
C THR A 131 6.70 -2.52 -1.46
N ALA A 132 6.96 -3.68 -0.86
CA ALA A 132 7.02 -4.96 -1.55
C ALA A 132 5.63 -5.36 -2.09
N GLU A 133 4.56 -5.19 -1.31
CA GLU A 133 3.17 -5.43 -1.72
C GLU A 133 2.82 -4.59 -2.96
N ARG A 134 3.11 -3.28 -2.92
CA ARG A 134 2.86 -2.38 -4.05
C ARG A 134 3.65 -2.77 -5.29
N ALA A 135 4.90 -3.20 -5.13
CA ALA A 135 5.72 -3.70 -6.23
C ALA A 135 5.14 -4.99 -6.82
N ALA A 136 4.72 -5.93 -5.98
CA ALA A 136 4.12 -7.20 -6.39
C ALA A 136 2.82 -6.99 -7.18
N ILE A 137 1.90 -6.16 -6.68
CA ILE A 137 0.65 -5.82 -7.39
C ILE A 137 0.95 -5.19 -8.75
N ARG A 138 1.92 -4.29 -8.81
CA ARG A 138 2.30 -3.64 -10.07
C ARG A 138 2.85 -4.64 -11.08
N LEU A 139 3.70 -5.56 -10.65
CA LEU A 139 4.24 -6.64 -11.49
C LEU A 139 3.11 -7.53 -12.01
N THR A 140 2.23 -7.98 -11.13
CA THR A 140 1.07 -8.81 -11.50
C THR A 140 0.19 -8.12 -12.53
N LEU A 141 -0.16 -6.84 -12.30
CA LEU A 141 -0.98 -6.07 -13.24
C LEU A 141 -0.28 -5.85 -14.58
N ARG A 142 1.04 -5.66 -14.62
CA ARG A 142 1.81 -5.58 -15.87
C ARG A 142 1.78 -6.88 -16.64
N THR A 143 2.03 -8.00 -15.97
CA THR A 143 1.99 -9.33 -16.57
C THR A 143 0.58 -9.68 -17.08
N MET A 144 -0.46 -9.32 -16.35
CA MET A 144 -1.84 -9.51 -16.81
C MET A 144 -2.15 -8.70 -18.07
N ARG A 145 -1.69 -7.45 -18.13
CA ARG A 145 -1.89 -6.57 -19.29
C ARG A 145 -1.14 -7.06 -20.51
N SER A 146 0.09 -7.53 -20.38
CA SER A 146 0.87 -8.10 -21.49
C SER A 146 0.23 -9.37 -22.05
N LYS A 147 -0.53 -10.11 -21.22
CA LYS A 147 -1.33 -11.28 -21.63
C LYS A 147 -2.72 -10.93 -22.17
N GLY A 148 -3.04 -9.64 -22.38
CA GLY A 148 -4.33 -9.19 -22.93
C GLY A 148 -5.43 -8.94 -21.90
N TYR A 149 -5.19 -9.18 -20.59
CA TYR A 149 -6.17 -8.90 -19.54
C TYR A 149 -6.12 -7.44 -19.10
N ASN A 150 -7.27 -6.90 -18.65
CA ASN A 150 -7.39 -5.54 -18.10
C ASN A 150 -6.88 -4.44 -19.06
N GLN A 151 -7.13 -4.62 -20.37
CA GLN A 151 -6.81 -3.63 -21.38
C GLN A 151 -7.87 -2.52 -21.44
N LYS A 152 -7.45 -1.31 -21.80
CA LYS A 152 -8.32 -0.18 -22.11
C LYS A 152 -8.34 0.05 -23.62
N HIS A 153 -9.51 0.04 -24.20
CA HIS A 153 -9.69 0.38 -25.60
C HIS A 153 -9.69 1.90 -25.75
N ILE A 154 -8.92 2.39 -26.71
CA ILE A 154 -8.75 3.81 -27.01
C ILE A 154 -9.22 4.05 -28.45
N LEU A 155 -9.97 5.12 -28.64
CA LEU A 155 -10.27 5.72 -29.94
C LEU A 155 -9.48 7.02 -30.05
N LEU A 156 -8.70 7.18 -31.09
CA LEU A 156 -7.94 8.41 -31.34
C LEU A 156 -8.80 9.33 -32.20
N VAL A 157 -8.75 10.62 -31.93
CA VAL A 157 -9.44 11.65 -32.72
C VAL A 157 -8.39 12.52 -33.38
N GLY A 158 -8.40 12.54 -34.71
CA GLY A 158 -7.41 13.18 -35.55
C GLY A 158 -6.15 12.32 -35.77
N TYR A 159 -5.73 12.20 -37.04
CA TYR A 159 -4.47 11.57 -37.40
C TYR A 159 -3.35 12.62 -37.46
N SER A 160 -2.37 12.47 -36.61
CA SER A 160 -1.21 13.37 -36.55
C SER A 160 0.05 12.58 -36.24
N ARG A 161 1.23 13.17 -36.45
CA ARG A 161 2.53 12.57 -36.06
C ARG A 161 2.55 12.18 -34.57
N ALA A 162 1.83 12.91 -33.71
CA ALA A 162 1.71 12.57 -32.30
C ALA A 162 0.84 11.33 -32.10
N ALA A 163 -0.24 11.16 -32.88
CA ALA A 163 -1.08 9.96 -32.86
C ALA A 163 -0.30 8.72 -33.32
N GLU A 164 0.47 8.84 -34.41
CA GLU A 164 1.33 7.76 -34.91
C GLU A 164 2.39 7.36 -33.88
N ALA A 165 3.13 8.32 -33.31
CA ALA A 165 4.10 8.06 -32.25
C ALA A 165 3.46 7.45 -30.99
N PHE A 166 2.21 7.77 -30.69
CA PHE A 166 1.47 7.17 -29.59
C PHE A 166 1.10 5.71 -29.89
N ILE A 167 0.64 5.41 -31.11
CA ILE A 167 0.32 4.04 -31.55
C ILE A 167 1.56 3.17 -31.44
N ASP A 168 2.70 3.63 -31.97
CA ASP A 168 3.97 2.89 -31.90
C ASP A 168 4.40 2.63 -30.45
N ARG A 169 4.26 3.63 -29.58
CA ARG A 169 4.58 3.45 -28.15
C ARG A 169 3.67 2.44 -27.48
N VAL A 170 2.38 2.42 -27.79
CA VAL A 170 1.42 1.46 -27.26
C VAL A 170 1.72 0.06 -27.79
N ALA A 171 2.03 -0.09 -29.08
CA ALA A 171 2.37 -1.37 -29.69
C ALA A 171 3.67 -1.96 -29.09
N ASN A 172 4.66 -1.13 -28.82
CA ASN A 172 5.94 -1.53 -28.23
C ASN A 172 5.90 -1.74 -26.71
N ASN A 173 4.80 -1.36 -26.02
CA ASN A 173 4.65 -1.49 -24.57
C ASN A 173 3.30 -2.12 -24.18
N PRO A 174 3.08 -3.41 -24.48
CA PRO A 174 1.81 -4.10 -24.21
C PRO A 174 1.44 -4.10 -22.72
N GLU A 175 2.42 -3.98 -21.83
CA GLU A 175 2.21 -3.90 -20.38
C GLU A 175 1.52 -2.60 -19.91
N TRP A 176 1.40 -1.58 -20.78
CA TRP A 176 0.60 -0.39 -20.49
C TRP A 176 -0.90 -0.72 -20.50
N GLY A 177 -1.27 -1.79 -21.23
CA GLY A 177 -2.63 -2.28 -21.31
C GLY A 177 -3.57 -1.31 -22.03
N TYR A 178 -3.09 -0.66 -23.07
CA TYR A 178 -3.89 0.11 -24.01
C TYR A 178 -4.02 -0.65 -25.33
N GLN A 179 -5.19 -0.57 -25.94
CA GLN A 179 -5.45 -1.10 -27.27
C GLN A 179 -6.13 -0.02 -28.11
N VAL A 180 -5.48 0.42 -29.15
CA VAL A 180 -6.07 1.35 -30.12
C VAL A 180 -7.05 0.58 -30.99
N ARG A 181 -8.32 0.98 -30.98
CA ARG A 181 -9.42 0.32 -31.73
C ARG A 181 -9.70 1.01 -33.06
N GLY A 182 -9.35 2.27 -33.18
CA GLY A 182 -9.57 3.03 -34.40
C GLY A 182 -9.11 4.47 -34.26
N ILE A 183 -9.11 5.14 -35.38
CA ILE A 183 -8.83 6.58 -35.50
C ILE A 183 -10.06 7.19 -36.16
N LEU A 184 -10.60 8.24 -35.54
CA LEU A 184 -11.61 9.11 -36.16
C LEU A 184 -10.87 10.30 -36.77
N ASP A 185 -10.91 10.43 -38.07
CA ASP A 185 -10.35 11.57 -38.80
C ASP A 185 -11.42 12.21 -39.69
N GLU A 186 -11.40 13.53 -39.82
CA GLU A 186 -12.33 14.25 -40.69
C GLU A 186 -11.92 14.15 -42.17
N ASN A 187 -10.63 13.95 -42.46
CA ASN A 187 -10.14 13.74 -43.80
C ASN A 187 -10.30 12.28 -44.24
N ARG A 188 -11.27 12.07 -45.13
CA ARG A 188 -11.37 10.86 -45.95
C ARG A 188 -10.48 11.06 -47.19
N GLU A 189 -9.21 10.81 -47.10
CA GLU A 189 -8.38 10.51 -48.29
C GLU A 189 -7.84 9.09 -48.15
#